data_7d4e48c066197495b31005c06487e2b3
#
_entry.id   7d4e48c066197495b31005c06487e2b3
#
_cell.length_a   1.000
_cell.length_b   1.000
_cell.length_c   1.000
_cell.angle_alpha   90.00
_cell.angle_beta   90.00
_cell.angle_gamma   90.00
#
_symmetry.space_group_name_H-M   'P 1'
#
loop_
_entity.id
_entity.type
_entity.pdbx_description
1 polymer ?
#
loop_
_entity_poly.entity_id
_entity_poly.type
_entity_poly.pdbx_seq_one_letter_code
_entity_poly.pdbx_strand_id
1 'polypeptide(L)'
;GYLHPKGGCYAIEKYKLTNIETPWKKGSSYFKRLFREYTFDALGKPITLMYDASMRSLFPYIDLLSIREILKPEVGLKRLLNSVRDELELTALELYDSLRSAGIHPSSIGVTGSLLVGMHNRFTSDIDMTVRGARNITILFDISVLSPLQGKKLENWVKNNSERLGVPEHSVLEMYEKKKRGLFKGKTVSIIPLISREEAGNYQIISGDPLGVATLIIELSQPSYLSYVYPSEHRFKVLSLIEGSELIRKNMYGKIISYEGLFSNALVKAGKAIVSGKVFLSKEEEFINVVIGTRESKSSVKILKR
;
A
#
# COMPACT_ATOMS: atom_id res chain seq x y z
N GLY A 1 -5.68 2.44 3.74
CA GLY A 1 -6.08 3.69 3.13
C GLY A 1 -5.72 4.90 3.94
N TYR A 2 -5.77 6.03 3.29
CA TYR A 2 -5.50 7.30 3.96
C TYR A 2 -6.66 7.74 4.84
N LEU A 3 -6.35 8.48 5.90
CA LEU A 3 -7.31 9.39 6.52
C LEU A 3 -7.44 10.60 5.59
N HIS A 4 -8.60 10.78 4.97
CA HIS A 4 -8.83 11.87 4.04
C HIS A 4 -9.11 13.18 4.78
N PRO A 5 -8.67 14.33 4.25
CA PRO A 5 -8.94 15.64 4.84
C PRO A 5 -10.43 16.00 4.74
N LYS A 6 -10.85 16.96 5.56
CA LYS A 6 -12.16 17.59 5.38
C LYS A 6 -12.21 18.29 4.03
N GLY A 7 -13.28 18.08 3.26
CA GLY A 7 -13.51 18.74 1.98
C GLY A 7 -13.01 18.01 0.75
N GLY A 8 -12.29 16.88 0.87
CA GLY A 8 -11.84 16.13 -0.32
C GLY A 8 -11.22 14.78 -0.06
N CYS A 9 -10.60 14.23 -1.08
CA CYS A 9 -9.97 12.93 -1.01
C CYS A 9 -8.54 12.96 -1.58
N TYR A 10 -7.62 12.22 -0.96
CA TYR A 10 -6.35 11.89 -1.58
C TYR A 10 -6.61 10.82 -2.64
N ALA A 11 -6.42 11.19 -3.90
CA ALA A 11 -6.71 10.34 -5.04
C ALA A 11 -5.84 10.69 -6.24
N ILE A 12 -5.63 9.70 -7.10
CA ILE A 12 -4.92 9.85 -8.37
C ILE A 12 -5.88 9.48 -9.48
N GLU A 13 -5.95 10.32 -10.52
CA GLU A 13 -6.70 9.99 -11.73
C GLU A 13 -6.03 8.80 -12.42
N LYS A 14 -6.66 7.64 -12.36
CA LYS A 14 -6.12 6.40 -12.92
C LYS A 14 -6.57 6.16 -14.35
N TYR A 15 -7.79 6.54 -14.66
CA TYR A 15 -8.42 6.33 -15.97
C TYR A 15 -9.11 7.60 -16.44
N LYS A 16 -9.05 7.86 -17.75
CA LYS A 16 -9.74 8.96 -18.42
C LYS A 16 -10.56 8.42 -19.58
N LEU A 17 -11.77 8.94 -19.75
CA LEU A 17 -12.62 8.62 -20.89
C LEU A 17 -11.89 8.93 -22.20
N THR A 18 -12.05 8.06 -23.19
CA THR A 18 -11.45 8.22 -24.51
C THR A 18 -12.35 7.67 -25.61
N ASN A 19 -12.21 8.21 -26.82
CA ASN A 19 -12.90 7.69 -28.01
C ASN A 19 -12.08 6.57 -28.73
N ILE A 20 -10.87 6.27 -28.23
CA ILE A 20 -10.01 5.23 -28.78
C ILE A 20 -10.34 3.92 -28.07
N GLU A 21 -10.47 2.83 -28.83
CA GLU A 21 -10.66 1.50 -28.26
C GLU A 21 -9.46 1.08 -27.40
N THR A 22 -9.75 0.62 -26.19
CA THR A 22 -8.74 0.18 -25.22
C THR A 22 -9.24 -1.07 -24.48
N PRO A 23 -8.34 -1.81 -23.79
CA PRO A 23 -8.74 -2.95 -22.97
C PRO A 23 -9.67 -2.60 -21.80
N TRP A 24 -9.72 -1.32 -21.40
CA TRP A 24 -10.56 -0.86 -20.27
C TRP A 24 -11.88 -0.30 -20.82
N LYS A 25 -12.95 -1.10 -20.67
CA LYS A 25 -14.27 -0.79 -21.20
C LYS A 25 -15.34 -0.91 -20.11
N LYS A 26 -16.31 0.02 -20.12
CA LYS A 26 -17.52 -0.05 -19.29
C LYS A 26 -18.72 0.32 -20.15
N GLY A 27 -19.59 -0.65 -20.43
CA GLY A 27 -20.66 -0.46 -21.43
C GLY A 27 -20.08 -0.15 -22.82
N SER A 28 -20.53 0.93 -23.41
CA SER A 28 -20.03 1.43 -24.70
C SER A 28 -18.83 2.37 -24.58
N SER A 29 -18.40 2.70 -23.36
CA SER A 29 -17.35 3.70 -23.12
C SER A 29 -15.99 3.04 -22.94
N TYR A 30 -14.97 3.62 -23.57
CA TYR A 30 -13.57 3.22 -23.42
C TYR A 30 -12.82 4.18 -22.51
N PHE A 31 -11.84 3.66 -21.77
CA PHE A 31 -11.04 4.42 -20.84
C PHE A 31 -9.56 4.22 -21.10
N LYS A 32 -8.79 5.30 -21.14
CA LYS A 32 -7.35 5.28 -21.23
C LYS A 32 -6.75 5.25 -19.83
N ARG A 33 -5.87 4.30 -19.54
CA ARG A 33 -5.06 4.31 -18.32
C ARG A 33 -3.98 5.39 -18.46
N LEU A 34 -3.93 6.33 -17.50
CA LEU A 34 -3.06 7.50 -17.57
C LEU A 34 -1.62 7.18 -17.20
N PHE A 35 -1.44 6.26 -16.26
CA PHE A 35 -0.11 5.95 -15.73
C PHE A 35 0.12 4.44 -15.70
N ARG A 36 1.29 4.01 -16.10
CA ARG A 36 1.79 2.64 -15.84
C ARG A 36 2.31 2.55 -14.41
N GLU A 37 2.96 3.62 -13.94
CA GLU A 37 3.58 3.74 -12.63
C GLU A 37 3.04 4.98 -11.91
N TYR A 38 2.95 4.89 -10.57
CA TYR A 38 2.43 5.97 -9.73
C TYR A 38 3.59 6.73 -9.06
N THR A 39 4.56 7.18 -9.86
CA THR A 39 5.65 8.06 -9.41
C THR A 39 5.29 9.52 -9.64
N PHE A 40 5.93 10.45 -8.93
CA PHE A 40 5.73 11.89 -9.14
C PHE A 40 6.06 12.29 -10.58
N ASP A 41 7.16 11.76 -11.11
CA ASP A 41 7.64 12.07 -12.47
C ASP A 41 6.69 11.54 -13.55
N ALA A 42 6.06 10.38 -13.30
CA ALA A 42 5.08 9.81 -14.23
C ALA A 42 3.74 10.58 -14.23
N LEU A 43 3.43 11.35 -13.17
CA LEU A 43 2.19 12.11 -13.06
C LEU A 43 2.12 13.35 -13.97
N GLY A 44 3.22 13.75 -14.59
CA GLY A 44 3.47 14.61 -15.76
C GLY A 44 2.50 15.72 -16.15
N LYS A 45 1.57 16.20 -15.28
CA LYS A 45 0.67 17.37 -15.51
C LYS A 45 -0.05 17.79 -14.22
N PRO A 46 -0.67 18.98 -14.19
CA PRO A 46 -1.07 19.64 -12.97
C PRO A 46 -2.08 18.81 -12.18
N ILE A 47 -1.54 17.98 -11.31
CA ILE A 47 -2.31 17.35 -10.25
C ILE A 47 -2.33 18.36 -9.12
N THR A 48 -3.50 18.66 -8.62
CA THR A 48 -3.61 19.46 -7.39
C THR A 48 -2.95 18.64 -6.27
N LEU A 49 -1.88 19.19 -5.72
CA LEU A 49 -1.18 18.63 -4.58
C LEU A 49 -1.59 19.39 -3.33
N MET A 50 -1.88 18.67 -2.27
CA MET A 50 -2.15 19.21 -0.95
C MET A 50 -1.09 18.70 0.03
N TYR A 51 -0.48 19.62 0.79
CA TYR A 51 0.38 19.26 1.91
C TYR A 51 -0.48 18.92 3.11
N ASP A 52 -0.33 17.71 3.62
CA ASP A 52 -0.96 17.29 4.87
C ASP A 52 0.03 17.44 6.03
N ALA A 53 -0.27 18.35 6.93
CA ALA A 53 0.59 18.65 8.07
C ALA A 53 0.65 17.48 9.07
N SER A 54 -0.42 16.69 9.21
CA SER A 54 -0.44 15.52 10.09
C SER A 54 0.36 14.36 9.55
N MET A 55 0.40 14.20 8.23
CA MET A 55 1.17 13.16 7.54
C MET A 55 2.54 13.64 7.04
N ARG A 56 2.86 14.94 7.20
CA ARG A 56 4.13 15.56 6.81
C ARG A 56 4.54 15.27 5.36
N SER A 57 3.57 15.23 4.44
CA SER A 57 3.80 14.87 3.04
C SER A 57 2.81 15.52 2.09
N LEU A 58 3.19 15.58 0.81
CA LEU A 58 2.34 16.04 -0.29
C LEU A 58 1.53 14.87 -0.85
N PHE A 59 0.24 15.10 -1.07
CA PHE A 59 -0.67 14.11 -1.66
C PHE A 59 -1.45 14.69 -2.83
N PRO A 60 -1.66 13.90 -3.89
CA PRO A 60 -2.65 14.25 -4.91
C PRO A 60 -4.04 14.34 -4.29
N TYR A 61 -4.72 15.44 -4.54
CA TYR A 61 -5.99 15.81 -3.90
C TYR A 61 -7.08 16.09 -4.92
N ILE A 62 -8.29 15.64 -4.59
CA ILE A 62 -9.51 15.92 -5.35
C ILE A 62 -10.53 16.53 -4.39
N ASP A 63 -11.09 17.68 -4.76
CA ASP A 63 -12.17 18.32 -4.03
C ASP A 63 -13.43 17.44 -4.01
N LEU A 64 -14.13 17.41 -2.86
CA LEU A 64 -15.32 16.60 -2.68
C LEU A 64 -16.44 16.99 -3.66
N LEU A 65 -16.54 18.27 -4.03
CA LEU A 65 -17.53 18.75 -4.99
C LEU A 65 -17.29 18.23 -6.43
N SER A 66 -16.06 17.80 -6.73
CA SER A 66 -15.70 17.19 -8.00
C SER A 66 -15.96 15.68 -8.04
N ILE A 67 -16.36 15.06 -6.91
CA ILE A 67 -16.58 13.61 -6.80
C ILE A 67 -18.05 13.31 -7.09
N ARG A 68 -18.29 12.59 -8.18
CA ARG A 68 -19.65 12.13 -8.53
C ARG A 68 -20.10 10.94 -7.67
N GLU A 69 -19.20 10.01 -7.40
CA GLU A 69 -19.51 8.76 -6.71
C GLU A 69 -18.26 8.19 -6.00
N ILE A 70 -18.46 7.64 -4.80
CA ILE A 70 -17.46 6.90 -4.06
C ILE A 70 -17.84 5.43 -4.04
N LEU A 71 -17.07 4.60 -4.76
CA LEU A 71 -17.30 3.17 -4.82
C LEU A 71 -16.64 2.47 -3.62
N LYS A 72 -17.45 1.74 -2.85
CA LYS A 72 -16.96 0.99 -1.68
C LYS A 72 -16.65 -0.45 -2.06
N PRO A 73 -15.50 -1.01 -1.65
CA PRO A 73 -15.10 -2.38 -1.95
C PRO A 73 -16.14 -3.43 -1.56
N GLU A 74 -16.80 -3.26 -0.43
CA GLU A 74 -17.82 -4.17 0.07
C GLU A 74 -19.10 -4.16 -0.80
N VAL A 75 -19.45 -2.99 -1.34
CA VAL A 75 -20.57 -2.85 -2.29
C VAL A 75 -20.22 -3.51 -3.61
N GLY A 76 -18.97 -3.39 -4.07
CA GLY A 76 -18.48 -4.11 -5.24
C GLY A 76 -18.60 -5.63 -5.08
N LEU A 77 -18.19 -6.16 -3.93
CA LEU A 77 -18.32 -7.59 -3.64
C LEU A 77 -19.79 -8.04 -3.61
N LYS A 78 -20.69 -7.28 -2.97
CA LYS A 78 -22.15 -7.57 -3.00
C LYS A 78 -22.69 -7.70 -4.41
N ARG A 79 -22.26 -6.83 -5.33
CA ARG A 79 -22.66 -6.93 -6.74
C ARG A 79 -22.22 -8.25 -7.35
N LEU A 80 -20.99 -8.71 -7.11
CA LEU A 80 -20.50 -10.00 -7.61
C LEU A 80 -21.29 -11.17 -7.01
N LEU A 81 -21.59 -11.13 -5.72
CA LEU A 81 -22.40 -12.15 -5.05
C LEU A 81 -23.82 -12.28 -5.65
N ASN A 82 -24.38 -11.18 -6.17
CA ASN A 82 -25.71 -11.19 -6.79
C ASN A 82 -25.69 -11.64 -8.26
N SER A 83 -24.61 -11.38 -8.99
CA SER A 83 -24.52 -11.71 -10.42
C SER A 83 -23.06 -11.79 -10.87
N VAL A 84 -22.67 -12.97 -11.30
CA VAL A 84 -21.36 -13.27 -11.91
C VAL A 84 -21.49 -13.16 -13.43
N ARG A 85 -20.58 -12.45 -14.06
CA ARG A 85 -20.60 -12.21 -15.51
C ARG A 85 -19.58 -13.03 -16.28
N ASP A 86 -18.48 -13.40 -15.63
CA ASP A 86 -17.37 -14.12 -16.24
C ASP A 86 -16.51 -14.92 -15.24
N GLU A 87 -15.53 -15.65 -15.78
CA GLU A 87 -14.62 -16.51 -15.02
C GLU A 87 -13.76 -15.76 -14.00
N LEU A 88 -13.37 -14.50 -14.27
CA LEU A 88 -12.58 -13.72 -13.34
C LEU A 88 -13.38 -13.33 -12.10
N GLU A 89 -14.64 -12.93 -12.30
CA GLU A 89 -15.59 -12.66 -11.22
C GLU A 89 -15.89 -13.92 -10.40
N LEU A 90 -16.07 -15.07 -11.06
CA LEU A 90 -16.23 -16.36 -10.39
C LEU A 90 -15.01 -16.71 -9.52
N THR A 91 -13.79 -16.57 -10.07
CA THR A 91 -12.55 -16.82 -9.32
C THR A 91 -12.41 -15.88 -8.13
N ALA A 92 -12.86 -14.63 -8.26
CA ALA A 92 -12.87 -13.66 -7.14
C ALA A 92 -13.84 -14.08 -6.02
N LEU A 93 -15.00 -14.66 -6.35
CA LEU A 93 -15.93 -15.21 -5.36
C LEU A 93 -15.39 -16.48 -4.69
N GLU A 94 -14.72 -17.36 -5.42
CA GLU A 94 -14.06 -18.54 -4.83
C GLU A 94 -12.95 -18.13 -3.86
N LEU A 95 -12.22 -17.06 -4.18
CA LEU A 95 -11.23 -16.48 -3.26
C LEU A 95 -11.92 -15.88 -2.02
N TYR A 96 -13.04 -15.17 -2.19
CA TYR A 96 -13.85 -14.69 -1.07
C TYR A 96 -14.27 -15.83 -0.16
N ASP A 97 -14.78 -16.94 -0.70
CA ASP A 97 -15.19 -18.11 0.08
C ASP A 97 -14.00 -18.74 0.81
N SER A 98 -12.83 -18.79 0.19
CA SER A 98 -11.59 -19.28 0.82
C SER A 98 -11.17 -18.41 2.00
N LEU A 99 -11.23 -17.07 1.86
CA LEU A 99 -10.91 -16.13 2.92
C LEU A 99 -11.93 -16.24 4.09
N ARG A 100 -13.22 -16.35 3.77
CA ARG A 100 -14.30 -16.53 4.73
C ARG A 100 -14.14 -17.83 5.52
N SER A 101 -13.88 -18.93 4.83
CA SER A 101 -13.67 -20.25 5.44
C SER A 101 -12.42 -20.28 6.33
N ALA A 102 -11.44 -19.43 6.07
CA ALA A 102 -10.26 -19.25 6.91
C ALA A 102 -10.52 -18.35 8.15
N GLY A 103 -11.75 -17.88 8.36
CA GLY A 103 -12.16 -17.11 9.55
C GLY A 103 -12.18 -15.59 9.38
N ILE A 104 -11.95 -15.06 8.17
CA ILE A 104 -12.10 -13.62 7.91
C ILE A 104 -13.59 -13.28 7.83
N HIS A 105 -14.00 -12.25 8.57
CA HIS A 105 -15.41 -11.86 8.64
C HIS A 105 -15.91 -11.39 7.26
N PRO A 106 -17.06 -11.89 6.76
CA PRO A 106 -17.56 -11.59 5.42
C PRO A 106 -17.71 -10.09 5.10
N SER A 107 -18.20 -9.29 6.06
CA SER A 107 -18.37 -7.84 5.88
C SER A 107 -17.06 -7.06 5.81
N SER A 108 -15.94 -7.70 6.14
CA SER A 108 -14.61 -7.10 6.09
C SER A 108 -13.87 -7.36 4.78
N ILE A 109 -14.48 -8.13 3.88
CA ILE A 109 -13.91 -8.44 2.57
C ILE A 109 -14.59 -7.58 1.51
N GLY A 110 -13.81 -7.10 0.56
CA GLY A 110 -14.32 -6.34 -0.57
C GLY A 110 -13.49 -6.56 -1.83
N VAL A 111 -14.00 -6.12 -2.98
CA VAL A 111 -13.25 -6.08 -4.24
C VAL A 111 -12.88 -4.65 -4.58
N THR A 112 -11.73 -4.47 -5.23
CA THR A 112 -11.25 -3.15 -5.66
C THR A 112 -10.68 -3.23 -7.09
N GLY A 113 -9.94 -2.21 -7.52
CA GLY A 113 -9.36 -2.20 -8.85
C GLY A 113 -10.38 -2.24 -9.98
N SER A 114 -10.07 -2.95 -11.06
CA SER A 114 -10.91 -3.03 -12.26
C SER A 114 -12.23 -3.79 -12.02
N LEU A 115 -12.24 -4.74 -11.09
CA LEU A 115 -13.46 -5.45 -10.68
C LEU A 115 -14.46 -4.52 -10.00
N LEU A 116 -14.02 -3.63 -9.11
CA LEU A 116 -14.89 -2.68 -8.41
C LEU A 116 -15.58 -1.74 -9.38
N VAL A 117 -14.86 -1.17 -10.34
CA VAL A 117 -15.40 -0.22 -11.31
C VAL A 117 -16.09 -0.89 -12.50
N GLY A 118 -16.00 -2.22 -12.61
CA GLY A 118 -16.60 -3.00 -13.71
C GLY A 118 -15.94 -2.79 -15.06
N MET A 119 -14.61 -2.52 -15.08
CA MET A 119 -13.80 -2.32 -16.29
C MET A 119 -12.74 -3.40 -16.46
N HIS A 120 -12.88 -4.54 -15.79
CA HIS A 120 -11.92 -5.63 -15.91
C HIS A 120 -12.02 -6.34 -17.26
N ASN A 121 -10.89 -6.90 -17.67
CA ASN A 121 -10.81 -7.83 -18.79
C ASN A 121 -10.55 -9.23 -18.20
N ARG A 122 -11.43 -10.19 -18.50
CA ARG A 122 -11.39 -11.57 -17.94
C ARG A 122 -10.08 -12.31 -18.19
N PHE A 123 -9.32 -11.93 -19.22
CA PHE A 123 -8.08 -12.60 -19.59
C PHE A 123 -6.84 -11.97 -18.97
N THR A 124 -6.83 -10.63 -18.84
CA THR A 124 -5.61 -9.86 -18.52
C THR A 124 -5.65 -9.13 -17.18
N SER A 125 -6.84 -8.96 -16.57
CA SER A 125 -6.94 -8.27 -15.29
C SER A 125 -6.55 -9.17 -14.12
N ASP A 126 -5.92 -8.54 -13.12
CA ASP A 126 -5.68 -9.13 -11.81
C ASP A 126 -6.97 -9.06 -10.95
N ILE A 127 -7.04 -9.91 -9.93
CA ILE A 127 -8.06 -9.83 -8.88
C ILE A 127 -7.50 -8.99 -7.74
N ASP A 128 -8.11 -7.83 -7.49
CA ASP A 128 -7.75 -6.97 -6.37
C ASP A 128 -8.83 -7.05 -5.28
N MET A 129 -8.48 -7.50 -4.07
CA MET A 129 -9.37 -7.60 -2.92
C MET A 129 -8.89 -6.75 -1.75
N THR A 130 -9.80 -6.44 -0.84
CA THR A 130 -9.49 -5.77 0.42
C THR A 130 -9.90 -6.64 1.60
N VAL A 131 -9.13 -6.58 2.69
CA VAL A 131 -9.45 -7.19 3.99
C VAL A 131 -9.31 -6.11 5.06
N ARG A 132 -10.39 -5.86 5.81
CA ARG A 132 -10.50 -4.76 6.76
C ARG A 132 -10.50 -5.23 8.21
N GLY A 133 -9.86 -4.44 9.08
CA GLY A 133 -9.89 -4.59 10.53
C GLY A 133 -8.74 -5.43 11.09
N ALA A 134 -8.23 -5.04 12.25
CA ALA A 134 -7.03 -5.58 12.89
C ALA A 134 -7.06 -7.11 13.02
N ARG A 135 -8.16 -7.66 13.56
CA ARG A 135 -8.34 -9.12 13.70
C ARG A 135 -8.26 -9.85 12.35
N ASN A 136 -8.96 -9.35 11.34
CA ASN A 136 -8.99 -9.98 10.01
C ASN A 136 -7.63 -9.89 9.30
N ILE A 137 -6.89 -8.79 9.51
CA ILE A 137 -5.53 -8.62 9.00
C ILE A 137 -4.60 -9.62 9.66
N THR A 138 -4.69 -9.82 10.98
CA THR A 138 -3.89 -10.84 11.68
C THR A 138 -4.17 -12.23 11.09
N ILE A 139 -5.44 -12.63 10.97
CA ILE A 139 -5.82 -13.90 10.35
C ILE A 139 -5.24 -14.02 8.93
N LEU A 140 -5.36 -12.97 8.10
CA LEU A 140 -4.83 -12.97 6.73
C LEU A 140 -3.33 -13.31 6.69
N PHE A 141 -2.54 -12.81 7.65
CA PHE A 141 -1.10 -13.05 7.70
C PHE A 141 -0.73 -14.36 8.40
N ASP A 142 -1.66 -15.03 9.06
CA ASP A 142 -1.47 -16.37 9.62
C ASP A 142 -1.81 -17.49 8.61
N ILE A 143 -2.73 -17.20 7.66
CA ILE A 143 -3.16 -18.18 6.66
C ILE A 143 -2.32 -18.14 5.37
N SER A 144 -2.47 -19.15 4.52
CA SER A 144 -1.80 -19.26 3.22
C SER A 144 -2.82 -19.58 2.12
N VAL A 145 -3.61 -18.59 1.70
CA VAL A 145 -4.62 -18.74 0.65
C VAL A 145 -4.03 -18.58 -0.74
N LEU A 146 -2.99 -17.75 -0.87
CA LEU A 146 -2.33 -17.50 -2.15
C LEU A 146 -1.06 -18.34 -2.31
N SER A 147 -0.86 -18.89 -3.49
CA SER A 147 0.43 -19.44 -3.92
C SER A 147 1.37 -18.29 -4.35
N PRO A 148 2.70 -18.43 -4.18
CA PRO A 148 3.63 -17.41 -4.67
C PRO A 148 3.53 -17.19 -6.18
N LEU A 149 3.85 -15.97 -6.63
CA LEU A 149 4.13 -15.74 -8.06
C LEU A 149 5.30 -16.61 -8.51
N GLN A 150 5.24 -17.14 -9.73
CA GLN A 150 6.23 -18.05 -10.30
C GLN A 150 6.56 -17.69 -11.76
N GLY A 151 7.75 -18.13 -12.22
CA GLY A 151 8.21 -17.99 -13.60
C GLY A 151 8.11 -16.54 -14.09
N LYS A 152 7.70 -16.36 -15.33
CA LYS A 152 7.59 -15.03 -15.97
C LYS A 152 6.76 -14.00 -15.19
N LYS A 153 5.77 -14.43 -14.40
CA LYS A 153 4.97 -13.51 -13.58
C LYS A 153 5.80 -12.92 -12.45
N LEU A 154 6.62 -13.72 -11.78
CA LEU A 154 7.53 -13.26 -10.73
C LEU A 154 8.67 -12.40 -11.33
N GLU A 155 9.29 -12.87 -12.40
CA GLU A 155 10.38 -12.17 -13.08
C GLU A 155 9.95 -10.76 -13.53
N ASN A 156 8.81 -10.67 -14.22
CA ASN A 156 8.27 -9.37 -14.65
C ASN A 156 7.92 -8.47 -13.46
N TRP A 157 7.38 -9.04 -12.38
CA TRP A 157 7.06 -8.27 -11.19
C TRP A 157 8.34 -7.73 -10.52
N VAL A 158 9.37 -8.56 -10.40
CA VAL A 158 10.67 -8.17 -9.83
C VAL A 158 11.31 -7.09 -10.68
N LYS A 159 11.43 -7.29 -12.01
CA LYS A 159 12.02 -6.34 -12.94
C LYS A 159 11.32 -4.98 -12.88
N ASN A 160 10.00 -4.94 -13.01
CA ASN A 160 9.23 -3.70 -12.98
C ASN A 160 9.42 -2.92 -11.67
N ASN A 161 9.50 -3.62 -10.52
CA ASN A 161 9.69 -2.96 -9.23
C ASN A 161 11.15 -2.55 -9.01
N SER A 162 12.12 -3.29 -9.55
CA SER A 162 13.54 -2.93 -9.56
C SER A 162 13.75 -1.60 -10.31
N GLU A 163 13.21 -1.50 -11.51
CA GLU A 163 13.23 -0.28 -12.33
C GLU A 163 12.54 0.89 -11.61
N ARG A 164 11.35 0.66 -11.05
CA ARG A 164 10.57 1.69 -10.34
C ARG A 164 11.25 2.23 -9.09
N LEU A 165 11.92 1.38 -8.30
CA LEU A 165 12.58 1.78 -7.05
C LEU A 165 14.04 2.16 -7.24
N GLY A 166 14.63 1.86 -8.39
CA GLY A 166 16.07 2.03 -8.63
C GLY A 166 16.94 1.15 -7.72
N VAL A 167 16.47 -0.07 -7.38
CA VAL A 167 17.18 -1.01 -6.52
C VAL A 167 17.42 -2.34 -7.25
N PRO A 168 18.44 -3.14 -6.89
CA PRO A 168 18.71 -4.43 -7.51
C PRO A 168 17.53 -5.41 -7.39
N GLU A 169 17.35 -6.28 -8.38
CA GLU A 169 16.27 -7.28 -8.43
C GLU A 169 16.25 -8.22 -7.20
N HIS A 170 17.42 -8.63 -6.70
CA HIS A 170 17.48 -9.44 -5.49
C HIS A 170 16.91 -8.74 -4.26
N SER A 171 17.10 -7.41 -4.15
CA SER A 171 16.51 -6.63 -3.06
C SER A 171 14.99 -6.57 -3.18
N VAL A 172 14.46 -6.45 -4.41
CA VAL A 172 13.00 -6.50 -4.64
C VAL A 172 12.44 -7.87 -4.28
N LEU A 173 13.16 -8.95 -4.59
CA LEU A 173 12.74 -10.31 -4.25
C LEU A 173 12.67 -10.51 -2.71
N GLU A 174 13.60 -9.94 -1.95
CA GLU A 174 13.53 -9.93 -0.48
C GLU A 174 12.29 -9.18 0.05
N MET A 175 11.83 -8.14 -0.67
CA MET A 175 10.62 -7.35 -0.34
C MET A 175 9.32 -8.02 -0.79
N TYR A 176 9.36 -9.10 -1.54
CA TYR A 176 8.16 -9.78 -2.05
C TYR A 176 7.36 -10.44 -0.92
N GLU A 177 6.05 -10.11 -0.80
CA GLU A 177 5.14 -10.70 0.19
C GLU A 177 4.01 -11.46 -0.50
N LYS A 178 4.10 -12.80 -0.48
CA LYS A 178 3.15 -13.69 -1.15
C LYS A 178 1.71 -13.59 -0.60
N LYS A 179 1.53 -13.20 0.65
CA LYS A 179 0.21 -13.07 1.27
C LYS A 179 -0.54 -11.82 0.80
N LYS A 180 0.20 -10.81 0.33
CA LYS A 180 -0.37 -9.61 -0.29
C LYS A 180 -0.50 -9.73 -1.81
N ARG A 181 0.41 -10.46 -2.47
CA ARG A 181 0.41 -10.64 -3.92
C ARG A 181 0.88 -12.04 -4.29
N GLY A 182 0.02 -12.79 -4.98
CA GLY A 182 0.28 -14.16 -5.35
C GLY A 182 -0.63 -14.66 -6.46
N LEU A 183 -0.80 -15.96 -6.50
CA LEU A 183 -1.68 -16.65 -7.44
C LEU A 183 -2.82 -17.34 -6.69
N PHE A 184 -4.02 -17.27 -7.26
CA PHE A 184 -5.16 -18.08 -6.86
C PHE A 184 -5.80 -18.66 -8.14
N LYS A 185 -5.85 -20.00 -8.26
CA LYS A 185 -6.32 -20.70 -9.47
C LYS A 185 -5.73 -20.13 -10.77
N GLY A 186 -4.41 -19.87 -10.76
CA GLY A 186 -3.65 -19.34 -11.92
C GLY A 186 -3.85 -17.84 -12.22
N LYS A 187 -4.82 -17.16 -11.59
CA LYS A 187 -5.00 -15.70 -11.71
C LYS A 187 -4.11 -14.97 -10.72
N THR A 188 -3.57 -13.83 -11.13
CA THR A 188 -2.81 -12.96 -10.23
C THR A 188 -3.77 -12.26 -9.27
N VAL A 189 -3.43 -12.26 -7.99
CA VAL A 189 -4.24 -11.65 -6.93
C VAL A 189 -3.42 -10.66 -6.14
N SER A 190 -4.05 -9.54 -5.78
CA SER A 190 -3.56 -8.62 -4.73
C SER A 190 -4.58 -8.55 -3.60
N ILE A 191 -4.13 -8.70 -2.35
CA ILE A 191 -4.96 -8.46 -1.17
C ILE A 191 -4.41 -7.23 -0.44
N ILE A 192 -5.27 -6.23 -0.26
CA ILE A 192 -4.94 -4.94 0.34
C ILE A 192 -5.53 -4.88 1.74
N PRO A 193 -4.71 -5.00 2.79
CA PRO A 193 -5.17 -4.82 4.17
C PRO A 193 -5.57 -3.36 4.43
N LEU A 194 -6.70 -3.17 5.13
CA LEU A 194 -7.24 -1.86 5.48
C LEU A 194 -7.59 -1.84 6.97
N ILE A 195 -7.27 -0.75 7.67
CA ILE A 195 -7.79 -0.53 9.02
C ILE A 195 -9.25 -0.10 8.96
N SER A 196 -10.00 -0.32 10.02
CA SER A 196 -11.33 0.26 10.20
C SER A 196 -11.20 1.74 10.61
N ARG A 197 -12.30 2.49 10.51
CA ARG A 197 -12.31 3.89 10.92
C ARG A 197 -12.11 4.02 12.44
N GLU A 198 -12.67 3.10 13.18
CA GLU A 198 -12.60 3.05 14.65
C GLU A 198 -11.18 2.74 15.13
N GLU A 199 -10.43 1.95 14.36
CA GLU A 199 -9.05 1.59 14.66
C GLU A 199 -8.04 2.67 14.26
N ALA A 200 -8.46 3.67 13.46
CA ALA A 200 -7.55 4.67 12.93
C ALA A 200 -6.88 5.51 14.04
N GLY A 201 -7.65 5.93 15.08
CA GLY A 201 -7.10 6.69 16.21
C GLY A 201 -6.10 7.76 15.79
N ASN A 202 -4.89 7.70 16.33
CA ASN A 202 -3.74 8.54 15.98
C ASN A 202 -2.85 7.95 14.86
N TYR A 203 -3.36 6.94 14.15
CA TYR A 203 -2.67 6.37 12.99
C TYR A 203 -2.39 7.45 11.93
N GLN A 204 -1.19 7.42 11.36
CA GLN A 204 -0.68 8.38 10.38
C GLN A 204 -0.32 9.79 10.94
N ILE A 205 -0.59 10.08 12.18
CA ILE A 205 -0.15 11.36 12.76
C ILE A 205 1.35 11.32 13.04
N ILE A 206 2.07 12.29 12.48
CA ILE A 206 3.51 12.47 12.64
C ILE A 206 3.73 13.74 13.46
N SER A 207 4.09 13.56 14.72
CA SER A 207 4.41 14.66 15.64
C SER A 207 5.89 15.04 15.59
N GLY A 208 6.21 16.21 16.11
CA GLY A 208 7.58 16.66 16.37
C GLY A 208 8.14 17.64 15.35
N ASP A 209 9.31 18.17 15.71
CA ASP A 209 10.07 19.13 14.90
C ASP A 209 10.87 18.41 13.81
N PRO A 210 10.98 18.96 12.59
CA PRO A 210 11.74 18.36 11.52
C PRO A 210 13.24 18.39 11.82
N LEU A 211 13.92 17.26 11.70
CA LEU A 211 15.36 17.12 11.80
C LEU A 211 16.06 16.95 10.43
N GLY A 212 15.30 17.03 9.33
CA GLY A 212 15.80 16.77 7.99
C GLY A 212 15.77 15.29 7.62
N VAL A 213 16.66 14.87 6.73
CA VAL A 213 16.84 13.48 6.32
C VAL A 213 17.94 12.85 7.19
N ALA A 214 17.71 11.62 7.62
CA ALA A 214 18.71 10.84 8.33
C ALA A 214 18.78 9.40 7.83
N THR A 215 19.96 8.79 8.00
CA THR A 215 20.19 7.36 7.74
C THR A 215 20.54 6.67 9.06
N LEU A 216 19.74 5.69 9.43
CA LEU A 216 19.76 5.03 10.73
C LEU A 216 19.97 3.53 10.58
N ILE A 217 20.73 2.92 11.48
CA ILE A 217 20.64 1.49 11.77
C ILE A 217 19.63 1.31 12.89
N ILE A 218 18.63 0.49 12.65
CA ILE A 218 17.52 0.28 13.57
C ILE A 218 17.30 -1.20 13.87
N GLU A 219 16.72 -1.47 15.03
CA GLU A 219 16.17 -2.76 15.41
C GLU A 219 14.64 -2.66 15.45
N LEU A 220 13.98 -3.49 14.67
CA LEU A 220 12.52 -3.47 14.52
C LEU A 220 11.84 -4.26 15.64
N SER A 221 10.77 -3.72 16.17
CA SER A 221 9.87 -4.45 17.05
C SER A 221 9.07 -5.48 16.25
N GLN A 222 8.41 -6.42 16.96
CA GLN A 222 7.50 -7.37 16.32
C GLN A 222 6.42 -6.62 15.53
N PRO A 223 6.09 -7.07 14.31
CA PRO A 223 5.07 -6.44 13.49
C PRO A 223 3.71 -6.45 14.18
N SER A 224 2.99 -5.35 14.11
CA SER A 224 1.58 -5.25 14.44
C SER A 224 0.73 -5.32 13.16
N TYR A 225 -0.59 -5.35 13.27
CA TYR A 225 -1.48 -5.27 12.11
C TYR A 225 -1.26 -3.97 11.30
N LEU A 226 -0.82 -2.88 11.95
CA LEU A 226 -0.46 -1.61 11.28
C LEU A 226 0.74 -1.74 10.36
N SER A 227 1.60 -2.73 10.57
CA SER A 227 2.76 -2.97 9.71
C SER A 227 2.38 -3.53 8.33
N TYR A 228 1.17 -4.03 8.18
CA TYR A 228 0.68 -4.65 6.95
C TYR A 228 -0.22 -3.75 6.11
N VAL A 229 -0.77 -2.68 6.68
CA VAL A 229 -1.66 -1.73 5.98
C VAL A 229 -0.89 -0.73 5.12
N TYR A 230 -1.58 0.22 4.50
CA TYR A 230 -0.96 1.29 3.73
C TYR A 230 -1.61 2.64 4.07
N PRO A 231 -0.80 3.65 4.43
CA PRO A 231 0.63 3.57 4.78
C PRO A 231 0.85 2.64 5.96
N SER A 232 2.05 2.05 6.09
CA SER A 232 2.33 1.14 7.20
C SER A 232 3.03 1.84 8.36
N GLU A 233 2.86 1.29 9.57
CA GLU A 233 3.56 1.74 10.76
C GLU A 233 4.44 0.62 11.33
N HIS A 234 5.71 0.95 11.63
CA HIS A 234 6.68 0.01 12.20
C HIS A 234 7.38 0.67 13.38
N ARG A 235 7.34 0.04 14.53
CA ARG A 235 8.08 0.49 15.72
C ARG A 235 9.51 -0.01 15.68
N PHE A 236 10.44 0.80 16.17
CA PHE A 236 11.85 0.48 16.17
C PHE A 236 12.60 1.12 17.33
N LYS A 237 13.84 0.66 17.53
CA LYS A 237 14.86 1.25 18.40
C LYS A 237 16.07 1.63 17.56
N VAL A 238 16.65 2.79 17.79
CA VAL A 238 17.89 3.25 17.13
C VAL A 238 19.09 2.48 17.68
N LEU A 239 19.83 1.82 16.79
CA LEU A 239 21.10 1.19 17.13
C LEU A 239 22.27 2.13 16.90
N SER A 240 22.26 2.87 15.77
CA SER A 240 23.22 3.91 15.47
C SER A 240 22.72 4.90 14.44
N LEU A 241 23.24 6.10 14.47
CA LEU A 241 23.13 7.13 13.43
C LEU A 241 24.30 6.95 12.45
N ILE A 242 24.00 6.86 11.14
CA ILE A 242 25.00 6.88 10.07
C ILE A 242 25.18 8.30 9.57
N GLU A 243 24.06 9.00 9.31
CA GLU A 243 24.04 10.36 8.79
C GLU A 243 22.78 11.07 9.29
N GLY A 244 22.86 12.37 9.59
CA GLY A 244 21.76 13.21 10.01
C GLY A 244 22.04 14.03 11.27
N SER A 245 20.97 14.45 11.95
CA SER A 245 21.07 15.30 13.14
C SER A 245 21.62 14.56 14.35
N GLU A 246 22.58 15.17 15.07
CA GLU A 246 23.14 14.66 16.33
C GLU A 246 22.13 14.57 17.48
N LEU A 247 20.96 15.18 17.31
CA LEU A 247 19.84 15.02 18.24
C LEU A 247 19.28 13.59 18.23
N ILE A 248 19.57 12.80 17.21
CA ILE A 248 19.19 11.39 17.11
C ILE A 248 20.25 10.56 17.84
N ARG A 249 19.86 9.98 18.96
CA ARG A 249 20.77 9.22 19.83
C ARG A 249 20.50 7.73 19.80
N LYS A 250 21.53 6.94 20.04
CA LYS A 250 21.41 5.49 20.25
C LYS A 250 20.41 5.20 21.36
N ASN A 251 19.66 4.12 21.20
CA ASN A 251 18.60 3.65 22.09
C ASN A 251 17.30 4.47 22.11
N MET A 252 17.19 5.55 21.34
CA MET A 252 15.88 6.21 21.15
C MET A 252 14.90 5.25 20.48
N TYR A 253 13.64 5.35 20.88
CA TYR A 253 12.54 4.65 20.22
C TYR A 253 11.92 5.51 19.13
N GLY A 254 11.27 4.85 18.19
CA GLY A 254 10.62 5.55 17.10
C GLY A 254 9.58 4.72 16.36
N LYS A 255 8.91 5.39 15.44
CA LYS A 255 8.06 4.73 14.44
C LYS A 255 8.42 5.17 13.02
N ILE A 256 8.34 4.22 12.10
CA ILE A 256 8.42 4.49 10.66
C ILE A 256 7.00 4.52 10.12
N ILE A 257 6.68 5.57 9.36
CA ILE A 257 5.51 5.60 8.50
C ILE A 257 5.98 5.42 7.06
N SER A 258 5.60 4.30 6.44
CA SER A 258 6.01 3.97 5.08
C SER A 258 4.88 4.15 4.08
N TYR A 259 5.14 5.01 3.08
CA TYR A 259 4.27 5.22 1.92
C TYR A 259 4.71 4.38 0.70
N GLU A 260 5.62 3.41 0.89
CA GLU A 260 6.02 2.46 -0.14
C GLU A 260 5.77 1.02 0.35
N GLY A 261 4.89 0.31 -0.36
CA GLY A 261 4.46 -1.03 0.05
C GLY A 261 5.59 -2.05 0.10
N LEU A 262 6.60 -1.95 -0.78
CA LEU A 262 7.75 -2.85 -0.76
C LEU A 262 8.67 -2.58 0.43
N PHE A 263 8.89 -1.31 0.79
CA PHE A 263 9.62 -0.99 2.02
C PHE A 263 8.91 -1.52 3.26
N SER A 264 7.56 -1.42 3.29
CA SER A 264 6.75 -2.00 4.37
C SER A 264 6.96 -3.51 4.49
N ASN A 265 6.97 -4.23 3.37
CA ASN A 265 7.20 -5.67 3.37
C ASN A 265 8.63 -6.03 3.82
N ALA A 266 9.63 -5.23 3.44
CA ALA A 266 11.00 -5.39 3.91
C ALA A 266 11.09 -5.24 5.43
N LEU A 267 10.48 -4.18 5.99
CA LEU A 267 10.49 -3.89 7.42
C LEU A 267 9.77 -4.96 8.25
N VAL A 268 8.69 -5.55 7.73
CA VAL A 268 8.00 -6.68 8.41
C VAL A 268 8.92 -7.88 8.58
N LYS A 269 9.78 -8.15 7.60
CA LYS A 269 10.68 -9.32 7.58
C LYS A 269 12.00 -9.09 8.30
N ALA A 270 12.39 -7.83 8.46
CA ALA A 270 13.68 -7.46 9.03
C ALA A 270 13.65 -7.50 10.56
N GLY A 271 14.69 -8.09 11.19
CA GLY A 271 14.98 -7.84 12.60
C GLY A 271 15.76 -6.53 12.76
N LYS A 272 16.68 -6.26 11.83
CA LYS A 272 17.49 -5.03 11.75
C LYS A 272 17.52 -4.51 10.31
N ALA A 273 17.53 -3.18 10.16
CA ALA A 273 17.58 -2.54 8.87
C ALA A 273 18.39 -1.24 8.90
N ILE A 274 18.90 -0.85 7.72
CA ILE A 274 19.32 0.52 7.46
C ILE A 274 18.15 1.23 6.79
N VAL A 275 17.75 2.37 7.35
CA VAL A 275 16.63 3.15 6.85
C VAL A 275 17.05 4.59 6.63
N SER A 276 16.77 5.15 5.46
CA SER A 276 16.96 6.57 5.16
C SER A 276 15.62 7.22 4.86
N GLY A 277 15.33 8.35 5.52
CA GLY A 277 14.07 9.08 5.36
C GLY A 277 14.02 10.40 6.11
N LYS A 278 12.88 11.11 6.00
CA LYS A 278 12.64 12.34 6.76
C LYS A 278 12.39 12.00 8.23
N VAL A 279 13.04 12.73 9.13
CA VAL A 279 12.97 12.48 10.58
C VAL A 279 12.34 13.69 11.29
N PHE A 280 11.49 13.39 12.25
CA PHE A 280 10.82 14.37 13.13
C PHE A 280 11.03 13.94 14.58
N LEU A 281 11.44 14.89 15.45
CA LEU A 281 11.66 14.64 16.87
C LEU A 281 10.47 15.14 17.69
N SER A 282 9.76 14.24 18.36
CA SER A 282 8.78 14.58 19.38
C SER A 282 9.51 14.85 20.70
N LYS A 283 9.52 16.10 21.15
CA LYS A 283 10.20 16.50 22.38
C LYS A 283 9.48 15.99 23.64
N GLU A 284 8.14 15.89 23.55
CA GLU A 284 7.31 15.45 24.69
C GLU A 284 7.50 13.98 25.02
N GLU A 285 7.77 13.15 23.98
CA GLU A 285 7.87 11.70 24.11
C GLU A 285 9.32 11.18 24.00
N GLU A 286 10.30 12.04 23.76
CA GLU A 286 11.68 11.65 23.37
C GLU A 286 11.72 10.59 22.28
N PHE A 287 10.85 10.75 21.28
CA PHE A 287 10.49 9.75 20.29
C PHE A 287 10.73 10.29 18.88
N ILE A 288 11.25 9.47 17.99
CA ILE A 288 11.45 9.89 16.60
C ILE A 288 10.45 9.25 15.63
N ASN A 289 9.94 10.07 14.73
CA ASN A 289 9.13 9.61 13.61
C ASN A 289 9.97 9.65 12.33
N VAL A 290 10.00 8.56 11.58
CA VAL A 290 10.69 8.46 10.29
C VAL A 290 9.67 8.25 9.18
N VAL A 291 9.71 9.10 8.16
CA VAL A 291 8.80 9.06 7.02
C VAL A 291 9.57 8.61 5.79
N ILE A 292 9.13 7.51 5.18
CA ILE A 292 9.77 6.92 3.99
C ILE A 292 8.77 6.65 2.88
N GLY A 293 9.27 6.54 1.65
CA GLY A 293 8.46 6.21 0.48
C GLY A 293 7.55 7.34 0.03
N THR A 294 7.80 8.57 0.48
CA THR A 294 7.11 9.75 -0.03
C THR A 294 7.67 10.12 -1.40
N ARG A 295 6.87 10.79 -2.21
CA ARG A 295 7.24 11.14 -3.58
C ARG A 295 8.22 12.29 -3.66
N GLU A 296 8.17 13.20 -2.67
CA GLU A 296 9.00 14.42 -2.63
C GLU A 296 10.37 14.21 -1.98
N SER A 297 10.65 13.02 -1.45
CA SER A 297 11.97 12.76 -0.85
C SER A 297 12.47 11.35 -1.16
N LYS A 298 13.75 11.25 -1.50
CA LYS A 298 14.40 9.95 -1.64
C LYS A 298 14.45 9.27 -0.28
N SER A 299 14.14 7.99 -0.27
CA SER A 299 14.22 7.14 0.91
C SER A 299 14.65 5.73 0.52
N SER A 300 15.24 5.01 1.45
CA SER A 300 15.69 3.64 1.20
C SER A 300 15.51 2.75 2.43
N VAL A 301 15.37 1.46 2.18
CA VAL A 301 15.36 0.41 3.20
C VAL A 301 16.27 -0.71 2.73
N LYS A 302 17.25 -1.07 3.57
CA LYS A 302 18.13 -2.22 3.36
C LYS A 302 18.05 -3.14 4.57
N ILE A 303 17.62 -4.38 4.33
CA ILE A 303 17.57 -5.42 5.37
C ILE A 303 19.00 -5.79 5.76
N LEU A 304 19.27 -5.81 7.05
CA LEU A 304 20.51 -6.39 7.59
C LEU A 304 20.25 -7.84 7.93
N LYS A 305 21.04 -8.75 7.34
CA LYS A 305 20.97 -10.19 7.67
C LYS A 305 21.31 -10.35 9.15
N ARG A 306 20.61 -11.27 9.80
CA ARG A 306 20.88 -11.67 11.18
C ARG A 306 22.26 -12.28 11.32
#